data_53ba441d4f3b3e6dac001bfbc16e6f69
#
_entry.id   53ba441d4f3b3e6dac001bfbc16e6f69
#
_cell.length_a   1.000
_cell.length_b   1.000
_cell.length_c   1.000
_cell.angle_alpha   90.00
_cell.angle_beta   90.00
_cell.angle_gamma   90.00
#
_symmetry.space_group_name_H-M   'P 1'
#
loop_
_entity.id
_entity.type
_entity.pdbx_description
1 polymer ?
#
loop_
_entity_poly.entity_id
_entity_poly.type
_entity_poly.pdbx_seq_one_letter_code
_entity_poly.pdbx_strand_id
1 'polypeptide(L)'
;MTRILTQLELLQELQPVAEENVNRHISMAKEWHPHDYVPWDEGRNFAAMGGEDWSLEQSQLGEVARAAMITNLLTEDNLPSYHREIAENFSQDGAWGTWVGRWTAEENRHAS
;
A
#
# COMPACT_ATOMS: atom_id res chain seq x y z
N MET A 1 -19.30 11.78 35.13
CA MET A 1 -18.87 12.68 34.04
C MET A 1 -18.02 11.89 33.05
N THR A 2 -18.39 11.90 31.79
CA THR A 2 -17.63 11.19 30.75
C THR A 2 -16.38 11.99 30.39
N ARG A 3 -15.21 11.38 30.52
CA ARG A 3 -13.96 12.01 30.11
C ARG A 3 -13.79 11.85 28.62
N ILE A 4 -13.47 12.95 27.93
CA ILE A 4 -13.10 12.93 26.52
C ILE A 4 -11.57 12.91 26.43
N LEU A 5 -11.03 11.86 25.82
CA LEU A 5 -9.59 11.75 25.60
C LEU A 5 -9.16 12.64 24.44
N THR A 6 -8.00 13.27 24.57
CA THR A 6 -7.35 13.90 23.44
C THR A 6 -6.82 12.82 22.49
N GLN A 7 -6.49 13.21 21.25
CA GLN A 7 -5.89 12.29 20.30
C GLN A 7 -4.60 11.67 20.85
N LEU A 8 -3.75 12.47 21.46
CA LEU A 8 -2.50 11.98 22.06
C LEU A 8 -2.75 10.98 23.18
N GLU A 9 -3.68 11.29 24.09
CA GLU A 9 -4.04 10.40 25.18
C GLU A 9 -4.59 9.07 24.67
N LEU A 10 -5.42 9.11 23.64
CA LEU A 10 -5.97 7.91 23.02
C LEU A 10 -4.87 7.05 22.38
N LEU A 11 -3.93 7.65 21.67
CA LEU A 11 -2.79 6.94 21.09
C LEU A 11 -1.92 6.29 22.17
N GLN A 12 -1.70 6.98 23.27
CA GLN A 12 -0.94 6.46 24.41
C GLN A 12 -1.65 5.27 25.07
N GLU A 13 -2.96 5.39 25.25
CA GLU A 13 -3.77 4.32 25.84
C GLU A 13 -3.80 3.07 24.96
N LEU A 14 -3.85 3.23 23.65
CA LEU A 14 -3.90 2.14 22.69
C LEU A 14 -2.52 1.60 22.29
N GLN A 15 -1.43 2.24 22.71
CA GLN A 15 -0.09 1.82 22.31
C GLN A 15 0.23 0.35 22.59
N PRO A 16 -0.11 -0.22 23.77
CA PRO A 16 0.14 -1.64 24.03
C PRO A 16 -0.59 -2.57 23.05
N VAL A 17 -1.79 -2.20 22.66
CA VAL A 17 -2.58 -2.96 21.67
C VAL A 17 -1.93 -2.86 20.28
N ALA A 18 -1.48 -1.66 19.90
CA ALA A 18 -0.76 -1.45 18.65
C ALA A 18 0.53 -2.28 18.62
N GLU A 19 1.29 -2.27 19.71
CA GLU A 19 2.53 -3.05 19.82
C GLU A 19 2.28 -4.55 19.66
N GLU A 20 1.29 -5.10 20.34
CA GLU A 20 0.93 -6.51 20.24
C GLU A 20 0.55 -6.88 18.81
N ASN A 21 -0.28 -6.09 18.16
CA ASN A 21 -0.72 -6.34 16.78
C ASN A 21 0.40 -6.20 15.77
N VAL A 22 1.25 -5.18 15.89
CA VAL A 22 2.42 -5.01 15.01
C VAL A 22 3.39 -6.17 15.15
N ASN A 23 3.70 -6.58 16.37
CA ASN A 23 4.61 -7.68 16.62
C ASN A 23 4.07 -9.00 16.07
N ARG A 24 2.78 -9.25 16.23
CA ARG A 24 2.13 -10.43 15.67
C ARG A 24 2.20 -10.41 14.15
N HIS A 25 1.88 -9.28 13.52
CA HIS A 25 1.95 -9.13 12.06
C HIS A 25 3.36 -9.41 11.55
N ILE A 26 4.37 -8.77 12.13
CA ILE A 26 5.77 -8.94 11.72
C ILE A 26 6.22 -10.40 11.85
N SER A 27 5.79 -11.08 12.92
CA SER A 27 6.15 -12.50 13.15
C SER A 27 5.54 -13.45 12.13
N MET A 28 4.41 -13.08 11.53
CA MET A 28 3.67 -13.92 10.59
C MET A 28 3.85 -13.49 9.13
N ALA A 29 4.26 -12.26 8.89
CA ALA A 29 4.39 -11.72 7.55
C ALA A 29 5.50 -12.44 6.77
N LYS A 30 5.21 -12.73 5.50
CA LYS A 30 6.18 -13.30 4.56
C LYS A 30 6.50 -12.25 3.51
N GLU A 31 7.76 -12.16 3.15
CA GLU A 31 8.17 -11.28 2.07
C GLU A 31 7.59 -11.78 0.74
N TRP A 32 7.04 -10.85 -0.01
CA TRP A 32 6.56 -11.10 -1.35
C TRP A 32 6.64 -9.83 -2.20
N HIS A 33 6.69 -10.00 -3.50
CA HIS A 33 6.76 -8.88 -4.44
C HIS A 33 5.75 -9.07 -5.57
N PRO A 34 5.08 -7.99 -6.02
CA PRO A 34 4.11 -8.07 -7.12
C PRO A 34 4.68 -8.70 -8.38
N HIS A 35 5.95 -8.46 -8.68
CA HIS A 35 6.59 -9.00 -9.88
C HIS A 35 6.70 -10.53 -9.86
N ASP A 36 6.59 -11.18 -8.70
CA ASP A 36 6.59 -12.65 -8.60
C ASP A 36 5.30 -13.27 -9.15
N TYR A 37 4.25 -12.47 -9.25
CA TYR A 37 2.92 -12.91 -9.69
C TYR A 37 2.57 -12.50 -11.11
N VAL A 38 3.40 -11.68 -11.75
CA VAL A 38 3.18 -11.26 -13.14
C VAL A 38 3.58 -12.39 -14.08
N PRO A 39 2.72 -12.81 -15.02
CA PRO A 39 3.05 -13.86 -15.99
C PRO A 39 3.96 -13.32 -17.10
N TRP A 40 5.21 -13.09 -16.77
CA TRP A 40 6.21 -12.49 -17.66
C TRP A 40 6.36 -13.24 -18.98
N ASP A 41 6.18 -14.56 -18.97
CA ASP A 41 6.29 -15.39 -20.17
C ASP A 41 5.18 -15.11 -21.19
N GLU A 42 4.07 -14.51 -20.74
CA GLU A 42 2.97 -14.10 -21.60
C GLU A 42 3.16 -12.67 -22.14
N GLY A 43 4.13 -11.95 -21.59
CA GLY A 43 4.45 -10.59 -22.00
C GLY A 43 5.33 -10.54 -23.24
N ARG A 44 5.48 -9.34 -23.80
CA ARG A 44 6.33 -9.08 -24.96
C ARG A 44 7.10 -7.79 -24.77
N ASN A 45 8.28 -7.72 -25.33
CA ASN A 45 9.05 -6.49 -25.40
C ASN A 45 8.39 -5.50 -26.35
N PHE A 46 8.71 -4.23 -26.19
CA PHE A 46 8.34 -3.18 -27.16
C PHE A 46 8.99 -3.44 -28.52
N ALA A 47 8.40 -2.89 -29.57
CA ALA A 47 8.90 -3.05 -30.93
C ALA A 47 10.37 -2.63 -31.08
N ALA A 48 10.78 -1.55 -30.39
CA ALA A 48 12.15 -1.05 -30.38
C ALA A 48 13.15 -2.07 -29.81
N MET A 49 12.68 -3.06 -29.07
CA MET A 49 13.47 -4.13 -28.45
C MET A 49 13.25 -5.47 -29.13
N GLY A 50 12.72 -5.48 -30.34
CA GLY A 50 12.48 -6.69 -31.12
C GLY A 50 11.14 -7.37 -30.85
N GLY A 51 10.26 -6.73 -30.08
CA GLY A 51 8.93 -7.23 -29.75
C GLY A 51 7.83 -6.53 -30.55
N GLU A 52 6.75 -6.24 -29.86
CA GLU A 52 5.54 -5.64 -30.43
C GLU A 52 4.98 -4.59 -29.48
N ASP A 53 4.64 -3.41 -29.99
CA ASP A 53 4.03 -2.38 -29.17
C ASP A 53 2.60 -2.77 -28.81
N TRP A 54 2.23 -2.50 -27.56
CA TRP A 54 0.87 -2.73 -27.10
C TRP A 54 -0.09 -1.70 -27.68
N SER A 55 -1.29 -2.15 -28.00
CA SER A 55 -2.39 -1.27 -28.41
C SER A 55 -3.63 -1.53 -27.56
N LEU A 56 -4.51 -0.52 -27.48
CA LEU A 56 -5.71 -0.59 -26.66
C LEU A 56 -6.63 -1.75 -27.07
N GLU A 57 -6.66 -2.09 -28.33
CA GLU A 57 -7.48 -3.19 -28.86
C GLU A 57 -7.06 -4.56 -28.31
N GLN A 58 -5.83 -4.69 -27.82
CA GLN A 58 -5.34 -5.92 -27.20
C GLN A 58 -5.89 -6.14 -25.80
N SER A 59 -6.47 -5.09 -25.18
CA SER A 59 -7.04 -5.20 -23.84
C SER A 59 -8.32 -6.04 -23.86
N GLN A 60 -8.40 -7.01 -22.97
CA GLN A 60 -9.59 -7.83 -22.78
C GLN A 60 -10.54 -7.24 -21.73
N LEU A 61 -10.15 -6.11 -21.11
CA LEU A 61 -10.95 -5.45 -20.09
C LEU A 61 -12.00 -4.54 -20.74
N GLY A 62 -13.21 -4.55 -20.17
CA GLY A 62 -14.24 -3.57 -20.53
C GLY A 62 -13.87 -2.16 -20.06
N GLU A 63 -14.57 -1.17 -20.57
CA GLU A 63 -14.29 0.23 -20.26
C GLU A 63 -14.43 0.54 -18.76
N VAL A 64 -15.44 0.00 -18.11
CA VAL A 64 -15.68 0.20 -16.67
C VAL A 64 -14.55 -0.39 -15.84
N ALA A 65 -14.15 -1.63 -16.14
CA ALA A 65 -13.07 -2.29 -15.42
C ALA A 65 -11.75 -1.54 -15.61
N ARG A 66 -11.47 -1.08 -16.82
CA ARG A 66 -10.26 -0.31 -17.12
C ARG A 66 -10.24 1.03 -16.38
N ALA A 67 -11.35 1.77 -16.41
CA ALA A 67 -11.47 3.03 -15.68
C ALA A 67 -11.31 2.83 -14.18
N ALA A 68 -11.88 1.77 -13.63
CA ALA A 68 -11.75 1.44 -12.21
C ALA A 68 -10.29 1.12 -11.84
N MET A 69 -9.58 0.37 -12.66
CA MET A 69 -8.17 0.03 -12.41
C MET A 69 -7.26 1.25 -12.51
N ILE A 70 -7.49 2.13 -13.49
CA ILE A 70 -6.73 3.37 -13.62
C ILE A 70 -6.96 4.27 -12.40
N THR A 71 -8.21 4.43 -11.97
CA THR A 71 -8.54 5.21 -10.77
C THR A 71 -7.86 4.63 -9.54
N ASN A 72 -7.88 3.31 -9.38
CA ASN A 72 -7.23 2.64 -8.27
C ASN A 72 -5.71 2.86 -8.30
N LEU A 73 -5.07 2.74 -9.46
CA LEU A 73 -3.64 2.99 -9.61
C LEU A 73 -3.28 4.41 -9.21
N LEU A 74 -4.05 5.41 -9.67
CA LEU A 74 -3.82 6.81 -9.30
C LEU A 74 -3.99 7.04 -7.81
N THR A 75 -4.91 6.33 -7.16
CA THR A 75 -5.10 6.36 -5.72
C THR A 75 -3.89 5.78 -5.00
N GLU A 76 -3.39 4.63 -5.44
CA GLU A 76 -2.22 3.98 -4.84
C GLU A 76 -0.94 4.80 -5.04
N ASP A 77 -0.79 5.45 -6.18
CA ASP A 77 0.35 6.33 -6.47
C ASP A 77 0.39 7.57 -5.55
N ASN A 78 -0.72 7.89 -4.88
CA ASN A 78 -0.79 9.00 -3.93
C ASN A 78 -0.28 8.61 -2.53
N LEU A 79 0.39 7.50 -2.38
CA LEU A 79 0.94 7.02 -1.10
C LEU A 79 1.74 8.07 -0.33
N PRO A 80 2.60 8.91 -0.95
CA PRO A 80 3.32 9.94 -0.19
C PRO A 80 2.40 10.86 0.60
N SER A 81 1.25 11.24 0.05
CA SER A 81 0.26 12.07 0.74
C SER A 81 -0.41 11.32 1.89
N TYR A 82 -0.79 10.06 1.69
CA TYR A 82 -1.38 9.22 2.73
C TYR A 82 -0.40 8.97 3.86
N HIS A 83 0.85 8.65 3.53
CA HIS A 83 1.90 8.46 4.53
C HIS A 83 2.07 9.69 5.41
N ARG A 84 2.12 10.87 4.79
CA ARG A 84 2.28 12.14 5.51
C ARG A 84 1.15 12.35 6.52
N GLU A 85 -0.09 12.19 6.09
CA GLU A 85 -1.26 12.34 6.96
C GLU A 85 -1.23 11.37 8.13
N ILE A 86 -0.94 10.11 7.84
CA ILE A 86 -0.91 9.07 8.88
C ILE A 86 0.25 9.30 9.84
N ALA A 87 1.43 9.62 9.34
CA ALA A 87 2.60 9.90 10.18
C ALA A 87 2.37 11.10 11.11
N GLU A 88 1.73 12.15 10.61
CA GLU A 88 1.42 13.35 11.40
C GLU A 88 0.37 13.07 12.48
N ASN A 89 -0.59 12.18 12.21
CA ASN A 89 -1.70 11.92 13.13
C ASN A 89 -1.45 10.78 14.11
N PHE A 90 -0.61 9.80 13.78
CA PHE A 90 -0.42 8.61 14.61
C PHE A 90 0.89 8.61 15.40
N SER A 91 1.90 9.31 15.02
CA SER A 91 3.20 9.38 15.65
C SER A 91 4.31 8.76 14.81
N GLN A 92 5.53 9.21 15.06
CA GLN A 92 6.73 8.68 14.43
C GLN A 92 7.54 7.81 15.40
N ASP A 93 7.06 7.67 16.64
CA ASP A 93 7.76 6.97 17.70
C ASP A 93 6.95 5.78 18.23
N GLY A 94 7.65 4.86 18.91
CA GLY A 94 7.03 3.72 19.57
C GLY A 94 6.32 2.77 18.63
N ALA A 95 5.33 2.05 19.15
CA ALA A 95 4.59 1.05 18.39
C ALA A 95 3.80 1.67 17.22
N TRP A 96 3.26 2.85 17.41
CA TRP A 96 2.56 3.57 16.33
C TRP A 96 3.51 3.95 15.20
N GLY A 97 4.70 4.44 15.52
CA GLY A 97 5.72 4.74 14.52
C GLY A 97 6.17 3.51 13.75
N THR A 98 6.34 2.39 14.44
CA THR A 98 6.67 1.11 13.81
C THR A 98 5.56 0.67 12.86
N TRP A 99 4.29 0.80 13.28
CA TRP A 99 3.15 0.49 12.43
C TRP A 99 3.12 1.37 11.17
N VAL A 100 3.28 2.67 11.32
CA VAL A 100 3.27 3.62 10.19
C VAL A 100 4.34 3.24 9.17
N GLY A 101 5.56 2.95 9.62
CA GLY A 101 6.65 2.54 8.74
C GLY A 101 6.37 1.24 8.01
N ARG A 102 5.86 0.24 8.73
CA ARG A 102 5.53 -1.07 8.15
C ARG A 102 4.36 -0.99 7.17
N TRP A 103 3.31 -0.28 7.55
CA TRP A 103 2.15 -0.06 6.69
C TRP A 103 2.56 0.61 5.38
N THR A 104 3.36 1.68 5.46
CA THR A 104 3.84 2.40 4.27
C THR A 104 4.66 1.50 3.36
N ALA A 105 5.55 0.69 3.91
CA ALA A 105 6.36 -0.24 3.13
C ALA A 105 5.50 -1.28 2.41
N GLU A 106 4.44 -1.77 3.05
CA GLU A 106 3.55 -2.75 2.46
C GLU A 106 2.62 -2.12 1.41
N GLU A 107 2.12 -0.91 1.67
CA GLU A 107 1.30 -0.16 0.70
C GLU A 107 2.07 0.15 -0.59
N ASN A 108 3.38 0.34 -0.51
CA ASN A 108 4.20 0.61 -1.70
C ASN A 108 4.11 -0.51 -2.76
N ARG A 109 3.74 -1.71 -2.36
CA ARG A 109 3.55 -2.84 -3.29
C ARG A 109 2.35 -2.64 -4.22
N HIS A 110 1.36 -1.86 -3.79
CA HIS A 110 0.10 -1.70 -4.50
C HIS A 110 0.25 -0.93 -5.81
N ALA A 111 1.25 -0.06 -5.92
CA ALA A 111 1.53 0.70 -7.14
C ALA A 111 2.63 0.09 -8.02
N SER A 112 3.19 -1.01 -7.58
CA SER A 112 4.28 -1.68 -8.30
C SER A 112 3.81 -2.46 -9.52
#